data_2fa5dec95b71a707a51a471abc65c698
#
_entry.id   2fa5dec95b71a707a51a471abc65c698
#
_cell.length_a   1.000
_cell.length_b   1.000
_cell.length_c   1.000
_cell.angle_alpha   90.00
_cell.angle_beta   90.00
_cell.angle_gamma   90.00
#
_symmetry.space_group_name_H-M   'P 1'
#
loop_
_entity.id
_entity.type
_entity.pdbx_description
1 polymer ?
#
loop_
_entity_poly.entity_id
_entity_poly.type
_entity_poly.pdbx_seq_one_letter_code
_entity_poly.pdbx_strand_id
1 'polypeptide(L)'
;MNPGDMVLVTGGAGYVGSHLVRMLLAKGYRVRVLDCFLYGDMGLKECYSNPRLEVVRGDICNIRDLIRCMRGVSAVIALAALVGDAACELDQEETLAINVESTKLLSQVVRLAPEVKRVVFASSCSVFGANVGLVLNEGSVLNPVSFYARSRIVSEGILNSELEDCSVVTLRLGTVFGTSPRMRLDLMVNTMTARALSGGKVTVMGGEAWRPHVHVQDVARAFLTAAEAPSEEVSGEIFNVGGNSQNHTVGETADIVAAALPDLGIAVEHVAAVDDLRSYKVSFDKIEYVLKFKPKYSVQRGVEQLRGLLSGGALEVDDPVYSNLIYLRQYGFGGKRVDLEGENEGRKEIAESA
;
A
#
# COMPACT_ATOMS: atom_id res chain seq x y z
N MET A 1 22.36 -0.57 -1.38
CA MET A 1 22.25 -1.00 0.04
C MET A 1 23.01 -2.32 0.22
N ASN A 2 23.59 -2.56 1.40
CA ASN A 2 24.34 -3.79 1.74
C ASN A 2 23.67 -4.52 2.90
N PRO A 3 23.81 -5.85 3.02
CA PRO A 3 23.38 -6.57 4.21
C PRO A 3 23.96 -5.93 5.47
N GLY A 4 23.15 -5.74 6.50
CA GLY A 4 23.52 -5.03 7.73
C GLY A 4 23.17 -3.54 7.74
N ASP A 5 22.92 -2.89 6.61
CA ASP A 5 22.42 -1.52 6.58
C ASP A 5 21.07 -1.41 7.30
N MET A 6 20.83 -0.27 7.95
CA MET A 6 19.54 0.02 8.59
C MET A 6 18.59 0.64 7.58
N VAL A 7 17.42 0.01 7.39
CA VAL A 7 16.34 0.49 6.55
C VAL A 7 15.17 0.93 7.43
N LEU A 8 14.74 2.17 7.32
CA LEU A 8 13.51 2.65 7.94
C LEU A 8 12.32 2.32 7.03
N VAL A 9 11.31 1.65 7.57
CA VAL A 9 10.04 1.40 6.91
C VAL A 9 8.94 2.10 7.69
N THR A 10 8.37 3.17 7.14
CA THR A 10 7.16 3.77 7.72
C THR A 10 5.93 2.99 7.27
N GLY A 11 4.99 2.70 8.16
CA GLY A 11 3.84 1.85 7.83
C GLY A 11 4.20 0.36 7.69
N GLY A 12 5.23 -0.11 8.40
CA GLY A 12 5.73 -1.46 8.30
C GLY A 12 4.77 -2.55 8.81
N ALA A 13 3.82 -2.20 9.69
CA ALA A 13 2.78 -3.10 10.16
C ALA A 13 1.58 -3.22 9.19
N GLY A 14 1.56 -2.42 8.11
CA GLY A 14 0.49 -2.37 7.12
C GLY A 14 0.46 -3.54 6.15
N TYR A 15 -0.47 -3.51 5.19
CA TYR A 15 -0.72 -4.54 4.19
C TYR A 15 0.49 -4.87 3.32
N VAL A 16 1.16 -3.86 2.76
CA VAL A 16 2.41 -4.02 1.98
C VAL A 16 3.60 -4.17 2.92
N GLY A 17 3.66 -3.32 3.97
CA GLY A 17 4.78 -3.23 4.90
C GLY A 17 5.11 -4.56 5.58
N SER A 18 4.09 -5.33 5.97
CA SER A 18 4.28 -6.64 6.60
C SER A 18 5.05 -7.65 5.75
N HIS A 19 4.83 -7.67 4.43
CA HIS A 19 5.63 -8.47 3.51
C HIS A 19 7.04 -7.92 3.30
N LEU A 20 7.13 -6.59 3.12
CA LEU A 20 8.41 -5.93 2.87
C LEU A 20 9.38 -6.10 4.05
N VAL A 21 8.91 -5.91 5.29
CA VAL A 21 9.72 -6.12 6.50
C VAL A 21 10.29 -7.54 6.54
N ARG A 22 9.48 -8.56 6.26
CA ARG A 22 9.95 -9.95 6.19
C ARG A 22 11.00 -10.15 5.11
N MET A 23 10.81 -9.57 3.92
CA MET A 23 11.78 -9.68 2.82
C MET A 23 13.11 -9.00 3.15
N LEU A 24 13.09 -7.81 3.76
CA LEU A 24 14.28 -7.08 4.19
C LEU A 24 15.05 -7.86 5.26
N LEU A 25 14.37 -8.37 6.28
CA LEU A 25 14.98 -9.19 7.34
C LEU A 25 15.60 -10.48 6.78
N ALA A 26 14.91 -11.14 5.84
CA ALA A 26 15.43 -12.35 5.17
C ALA A 26 16.68 -12.07 4.32
N LYS A 27 16.80 -10.88 3.74
CA LYS A 27 17.98 -10.39 3.01
C LYS A 27 19.14 -9.96 3.92
N GLY A 28 18.94 -9.93 5.24
CA GLY A 28 19.99 -9.60 6.19
C GLY A 28 20.07 -8.13 6.59
N TYR A 29 19.13 -7.29 6.14
CA TYR A 29 19.04 -5.90 6.58
C TYR A 29 18.63 -5.78 8.05
N ARG A 30 19.05 -4.71 8.70
CA ARG A 30 18.45 -4.25 9.93
C ARG A 30 17.23 -3.39 9.52
N VAL A 31 16.09 -3.63 10.15
CA VAL A 31 14.85 -2.94 9.79
C VAL A 31 14.35 -2.18 11.01
N ARG A 32 14.16 -0.89 10.85
CA ARG A 32 13.41 -0.07 11.82
C ARG A 32 12.04 0.23 11.23
N VAL A 33 10.99 -0.10 11.97
CA VAL A 33 9.61 0.22 11.60
C VAL A 33 9.15 1.41 12.43
N LEU A 34 8.59 2.43 11.77
CA LEU A 34 7.79 3.48 12.40
C LEU A 34 6.33 3.26 11.98
N ASP A 35 5.46 2.97 12.95
CA ASP A 35 4.04 2.73 12.71
C ASP A 35 3.20 3.20 13.90
N CYS A 36 2.05 3.78 13.67
CA CYS A 36 1.10 4.16 14.74
C CYS A 36 0.21 2.98 15.17
N PHE A 37 0.24 1.87 14.42
CA PHE A 37 -0.57 0.68 14.66
C PHE A 37 -2.08 0.96 14.66
N LEU A 38 -2.52 1.84 13.78
CA LEU A 38 -3.93 2.19 13.62
C LEU A 38 -4.82 0.95 13.48
N TYR A 39 -4.36 -0.04 12.72
CA TYR A 39 -5.06 -1.30 12.47
C TYR A 39 -4.48 -2.50 13.25
N GLY A 40 -3.76 -2.24 14.35
CA GLY A 40 -3.10 -3.27 15.15
C GLY A 40 -1.74 -3.71 14.60
N ASP A 41 -1.13 -4.70 15.25
CA ASP A 41 0.24 -5.13 15.03
C ASP A 41 0.38 -6.49 14.32
N MET A 42 -0.72 -7.10 13.91
CA MET A 42 -0.75 -8.42 13.25
C MET A 42 0.25 -8.53 12.10
N GLY A 43 0.51 -7.41 11.39
CA GLY A 43 1.48 -7.34 10.31
C GLY A 43 2.91 -7.73 10.72
N LEU A 44 3.28 -7.52 12.00
CA LEU A 44 4.65 -7.74 12.49
C LEU A 44 4.78 -8.84 13.54
N LYS A 45 3.68 -9.40 14.03
CA LYS A 45 3.67 -10.30 15.19
C LYS A 45 4.72 -11.43 15.12
N GLU A 46 4.86 -12.06 13.96
CA GLU A 46 5.85 -13.14 13.76
C GLU A 46 7.31 -12.64 13.65
N CYS A 47 7.51 -11.33 13.48
CA CYS A 47 8.84 -10.75 13.29
C CYS A 47 9.45 -10.22 14.60
N TYR A 48 8.70 -10.09 15.69
CA TYR A 48 9.17 -9.47 16.92
C TYR A 48 10.37 -10.18 17.56
N SER A 49 10.51 -11.48 17.38
CA SER A 49 11.67 -12.24 17.86
C SER A 49 12.96 -12.04 17.05
N ASN A 50 12.88 -11.33 15.89
CA ASN A 50 14.06 -11.15 15.05
C ASN A 50 14.94 -10.02 15.60
N PRO A 51 16.22 -10.31 15.98
CA PRO A 51 17.11 -9.31 16.60
C PRO A 51 17.50 -8.15 15.66
N ARG A 52 17.21 -8.24 14.37
CA ARG A 52 17.44 -7.19 13.39
C ARG A 52 16.23 -6.29 13.17
N LEU A 53 15.11 -6.53 13.86
CA LEU A 53 13.92 -5.70 13.81
C LEU A 53 13.90 -4.74 15.02
N GLU A 54 13.78 -3.46 14.74
CA GLU A 54 13.48 -2.41 15.71
C GLU A 54 12.08 -1.86 15.41
N VAL A 55 11.18 -1.89 16.39
CA VAL A 55 9.81 -1.36 16.22
C VAL A 55 9.64 -0.12 17.08
N VAL A 56 9.23 0.96 16.44
CA VAL A 56 8.92 2.23 17.07
C VAL A 56 7.44 2.51 16.86
N ARG A 57 6.68 2.46 17.94
CA ARG A 57 5.32 3.00 17.95
C ARG A 57 5.42 4.53 17.91
N GLY A 58 4.88 5.15 16.87
CA GLY A 58 4.94 6.59 16.68
C GLY A 58 4.17 7.02 15.45
N ASP A 59 4.16 8.33 15.21
CA ASP A 59 3.39 8.95 14.15
C ASP A 59 4.30 9.66 13.15
N ILE A 60 4.07 9.44 11.85
CA ILE A 60 4.78 10.14 10.77
C ILE A 60 4.47 11.65 10.74
N CYS A 61 3.36 12.07 11.33
CA CYS A 61 3.01 13.47 11.53
C CYS A 61 3.76 14.12 12.72
N ASN A 62 4.49 13.33 13.51
CA ASN A 62 5.28 13.81 14.62
C ASN A 62 6.77 13.88 14.25
N ILE A 63 7.29 15.08 14.09
CA ILE A 63 8.69 15.30 13.71
C ILE A 63 9.69 14.65 14.67
N ARG A 64 9.38 14.58 15.99
CA ARG A 64 10.25 13.95 16.99
C ARG A 64 10.38 12.44 16.74
N ASP A 65 9.28 11.77 16.33
CA ASP A 65 9.29 10.36 16.00
C ASP A 65 10.12 10.10 14.73
N LEU A 66 9.98 10.94 13.70
CA LEU A 66 10.79 10.87 12.49
C LEU A 66 12.28 11.07 12.78
N ILE A 67 12.67 12.10 13.55
CA ILE A 67 14.07 12.36 13.93
C ILE A 67 14.63 11.18 14.71
N ARG A 68 13.89 10.64 15.68
CA ARG A 68 14.33 9.48 16.48
C ARG A 68 14.57 8.26 15.60
N CYS A 69 13.69 8.04 14.61
CA CYS A 69 13.77 6.90 13.72
C CYS A 69 14.83 7.03 12.64
N MET A 70 15.33 8.22 12.34
CA MET A 70 16.30 8.44 11.26
C MET A 70 17.76 8.09 11.64
N ARG A 71 18.07 7.93 12.92
CA ARG A 71 19.44 7.70 13.38
C ARG A 71 20.03 6.40 12.80
N GLY A 72 21.12 6.51 12.06
CA GLY A 72 21.86 5.40 11.44
C GLY A 72 21.13 4.73 10.28
N VAL A 73 20.14 5.38 9.68
CA VAL A 73 19.35 4.87 8.55
C VAL A 73 20.06 5.17 7.24
N SER A 74 20.24 4.17 6.40
CA SER A 74 20.82 4.31 5.06
C SER A 74 19.76 4.51 3.97
N ALA A 75 18.56 3.96 4.17
CA ALA A 75 17.46 4.09 3.24
C ALA A 75 16.10 4.16 3.97
N VAL A 76 15.17 4.90 3.39
CA VAL A 76 13.78 5.02 3.86
C VAL A 76 12.84 4.43 2.82
N ILE A 77 11.93 3.56 3.26
CA ILE A 77 10.81 3.10 2.45
C ILE A 77 9.53 3.66 3.06
N ALA A 78 8.95 4.64 2.39
CA ALA A 78 7.82 5.42 2.86
C ALA A 78 6.50 4.81 2.39
N LEU A 79 5.88 3.98 3.26
CA LEU A 79 4.58 3.33 2.99
C LEU A 79 3.44 3.91 3.84
N ALA A 80 3.75 4.54 4.98
CA ALA A 80 2.73 5.07 5.88
C ALA A 80 1.89 6.14 5.17
N ALA A 81 0.60 5.93 5.13
CA ALA A 81 -0.36 6.83 4.51
C ALA A 81 -1.79 6.41 4.83
N LEU A 82 -2.71 7.34 4.77
CA LEU A 82 -4.12 7.03 4.63
C LEU A 82 -4.38 6.64 3.17
N VAL A 83 -4.97 5.47 2.95
CA VAL A 83 -5.14 4.89 1.61
C VAL A 83 -6.57 4.41 1.36
N GLY A 84 -6.99 4.53 0.11
CA GLY A 84 -8.35 4.23 -0.37
C GLY A 84 -9.15 5.51 -0.56
N ASP A 85 -9.71 5.69 -1.79
CA ASP A 85 -10.38 6.95 -2.15
C ASP A 85 -11.51 7.30 -1.17
N ALA A 86 -12.40 6.34 -0.87
CA ALA A 86 -13.51 6.58 0.06
C ALA A 86 -13.07 6.81 1.52
N ALA A 87 -11.95 6.22 1.95
CA ALA A 87 -11.40 6.45 3.28
C ALA A 87 -10.79 7.85 3.41
N CYS A 88 -10.11 8.32 2.35
CA CYS A 88 -9.50 9.65 2.31
C CYS A 88 -10.54 10.78 2.17
N GLU A 89 -11.74 10.48 1.68
CA GLU A 89 -12.85 11.47 1.61
C GLU A 89 -13.59 11.63 2.96
N LEU A 90 -13.38 10.73 3.93
CA LEU A 90 -14.04 10.84 5.25
C LEU A 90 -13.60 12.10 5.99
N ASP A 91 -12.31 12.43 5.90
CA ASP A 91 -11.71 13.62 6.47
C ASP A 91 -10.53 14.05 5.59
N GLN A 92 -10.76 15.12 4.82
CA GLN A 92 -9.76 15.63 3.89
C GLN A 92 -8.62 16.37 4.60
N GLU A 93 -8.89 16.99 5.75
CA GLU A 93 -7.86 17.68 6.55
C GLU A 93 -6.90 16.67 7.16
N GLU A 94 -7.41 15.60 7.77
CA GLU A 94 -6.60 14.52 8.30
C GLU A 94 -5.84 13.79 7.17
N THR A 95 -6.48 13.57 6.02
CA THR A 95 -5.81 13.01 4.84
C THR A 95 -4.66 13.91 4.37
N LEU A 96 -4.84 15.23 4.35
CA LEU A 96 -3.79 16.18 3.99
C LEU A 96 -2.63 16.10 4.99
N ALA A 97 -2.93 16.12 6.28
CA ALA A 97 -1.93 16.01 7.34
C ALA A 97 -1.10 14.71 7.21
N ILE A 98 -1.79 13.57 7.09
CA ILE A 98 -1.13 12.25 7.03
C ILE A 98 -0.40 12.03 5.70
N ASN A 99 -0.96 12.45 4.56
CA ASN A 99 -0.39 12.11 3.26
C ASN A 99 0.58 13.15 2.71
N VAL A 100 0.35 14.42 2.97
CA VAL A 100 1.12 15.52 2.38
C VAL A 100 2.05 16.18 3.39
N GLU A 101 1.52 16.66 4.52
CA GLU A 101 2.35 17.37 5.50
C GLU A 101 3.37 16.43 6.15
N SER A 102 3.02 15.16 6.40
CA SER A 102 3.98 14.17 6.88
C SER A 102 5.10 13.89 5.86
N THR A 103 4.78 13.91 4.56
CA THR A 103 5.78 13.76 3.49
C THR A 103 6.76 14.93 3.49
N LYS A 104 6.26 16.15 3.72
CA LYS A 104 7.10 17.34 3.88
C LYS A 104 7.97 17.28 5.14
N LEU A 105 7.42 16.80 6.26
CA LEU A 105 8.21 16.56 7.47
C LEU A 105 9.30 15.50 7.23
N LEU A 106 8.96 14.41 6.52
CA LEU A 106 9.92 13.39 6.15
C LEU A 106 11.07 13.95 5.31
N SER A 107 10.77 14.77 4.28
CA SER A 107 11.81 15.38 3.44
C SER A 107 12.74 16.27 4.24
N GLN A 108 12.18 17.09 5.15
CA GLN A 108 12.96 17.95 6.04
C GLN A 108 13.91 17.15 6.94
N VAL A 109 13.44 16.05 7.52
CA VAL A 109 14.26 15.20 8.40
C VAL A 109 15.32 14.44 7.60
N VAL A 110 15.00 13.94 6.40
CA VAL A 110 15.96 13.28 5.50
C VAL A 110 17.09 14.25 5.11
N ARG A 111 16.79 15.49 4.80
CA ARG A 111 17.81 16.53 4.49
C ARG A 111 18.79 16.76 5.64
N LEU A 112 18.38 16.53 6.88
CA LEU A 112 19.24 16.64 8.07
C LEU A 112 19.97 15.34 8.42
N ALA A 113 19.75 14.27 7.66
CA ALA A 113 20.34 12.94 7.86
C ALA A 113 21.16 12.52 6.62
N PRO A 114 22.40 13.01 6.46
CA PRO A 114 23.21 12.82 5.25
C PRO A 114 23.61 11.35 5.02
N GLU A 115 23.44 10.47 6.00
CA GLU A 115 23.60 9.04 5.88
C GLU A 115 22.48 8.36 5.07
N VAL A 116 21.30 8.98 4.96
CA VAL A 116 20.18 8.49 4.14
C VAL A 116 20.49 8.79 2.67
N LYS A 117 20.72 7.72 1.90
CA LYS A 117 21.08 7.82 0.47
C LYS A 117 19.92 7.51 -0.45
N ARG A 118 18.85 6.90 0.05
CA ARG A 118 17.71 6.47 -0.75
C ARG A 118 16.40 6.69 -0.01
N VAL A 119 15.42 7.24 -0.73
CA VAL A 119 14.00 7.23 -0.34
C VAL A 119 13.21 6.51 -1.43
N VAL A 120 12.46 5.46 -1.07
CA VAL A 120 11.51 4.80 -1.98
C VAL A 120 10.10 5.11 -1.50
N PHE A 121 9.33 5.79 -2.33
CA PHE A 121 8.02 6.32 -1.98
C PHE A 121 6.88 5.53 -2.63
N ALA A 122 5.85 5.22 -1.84
CA ALA A 122 4.63 4.60 -2.32
C ALA A 122 3.65 5.64 -2.88
N SER A 123 3.55 5.71 -4.20
CA SER A 123 2.49 6.42 -4.92
C SER A 123 1.46 5.42 -5.48
N SER A 124 0.61 5.84 -6.40
CA SER A 124 -0.48 5.03 -6.92
C SER A 124 -0.78 5.35 -8.39
N CYS A 125 -1.13 4.33 -9.18
CA CYS A 125 -1.66 4.53 -10.53
C CYS A 125 -3.01 5.28 -10.55
N SER A 126 -3.68 5.47 -9.39
CA SER A 126 -4.88 6.31 -9.29
C SER A 126 -4.63 7.77 -9.71
N VAL A 127 -3.37 8.22 -9.75
CA VAL A 127 -2.98 9.54 -10.27
C VAL A 127 -3.36 9.74 -11.74
N PHE A 128 -3.50 8.66 -12.50
CA PHE A 128 -3.96 8.70 -13.88
C PHE A 128 -5.48 8.95 -14.00
N GLY A 129 -6.29 8.55 -13.02
CA GLY A 129 -7.70 8.87 -12.85
C GLY A 129 -8.60 8.49 -14.03
N ALA A 130 -9.17 9.48 -14.73
CA ALA A 130 -10.10 9.31 -15.83
C ALA A 130 -9.39 9.49 -17.19
N ASN A 131 -8.67 8.47 -17.65
CA ASN A 131 -7.98 8.45 -18.94
C ASN A 131 -8.40 7.20 -19.75
N VAL A 132 -9.50 7.33 -20.47
CA VAL A 132 -10.08 6.24 -21.27
C VAL A 132 -9.41 6.15 -22.65
N GLY A 133 -9.20 4.91 -23.12
CA GLY A 133 -8.77 4.64 -24.51
C GLY A 133 -7.27 4.71 -24.77
N LEU A 134 -6.45 5.03 -23.75
CA LEU A 134 -5.00 5.10 -23.86
C LEU A 134 -4.32 4.09 -22.93
N VAL A 135 -3.14 3.60 -23.33
CA VAL A 135 -2.22 2.90 -22.43
C VAL A 135 -1.27 3.96 -21.86
N LEU A 136 -1.34 4.16 -20.55
CA LEU A 136 -0.65 5.25 -19.84
C LEU A 136 0.71 4.77 -19.33
N ASN A 137 1.72 5.63 -19.45
CA ASN A 137 3.04 5.42 -18.88
C ASN A 137 3.39 6.53 -17.88
N GLU A 138 4.58 6.50 -17.32
CA GLU A 138 5.02 7.44 -16.28
C GLU A 138 5.05 8.90 -16.75
N GLY A 139 5.23 9.14 -18.04
CA GLY A 139 5.21 10.47 -18.67
C GLY A 139 3.83 10.95 -19.12
N SER A 140 2.78 10.13 -18.97
CA SER A 140 1.43 10.51 -19.37
C SER A 140 0.84 11.60 -18.47
N VAL A 141 -0.06 12.40 -19.04
CA VAL A 141 -0.78 13.45 -18.31
C VAL A 141 -1.60 12.84 -17.16
N LEU A 142 -1.43 13.38 -15.95
CA LEU A 142 -2.17 12.98 -14.78
C LEU A 142 -3.55 13.64 -14.77
N ASN A 143 -4.59 12.85 -14.45
CA ASN A 143 -5.98 13.33 -14.40
C ASN A 143 -6.70 12.79 -13.15
N PRO A 144 -6.23 13.14 -11.92
CA PRO A 144 -6.72 12.58 -10.68
C PRO A 144 -8.17 12.97 -10.42
N VAL A 145 -9.00 11.99 -10.06
CA VAL A 145 -10.43 12.20 -9.76
C VAL A 145 -10.75 12.10 -8.26
N SER A 146 -9.81 11.66 -7.43
CA SER A 146 -9.98 11.55 -5.97
C SER A 146 -9.02 12.44 -5.20
N PHE A 147 -9.38 12.77 -3.96
CA PHE A 147 -8.51 13.50 -3.04
C PHE A 147 -7.22 12.71 -2.73
N TYR A 148 -7.36 11.39 -2.57
CA TYR A 148 -6.21 10.49 -2.42
C TYR A 148 -5.22 10.62 -3.58
N ALA A 149 -5.69 10.53 -4.82
CA ALA A 149 -4.81 10.63 -5.99
C ALA A 149 -4.10 11.99 -6.06
N ARG A 150 -4.82 13.08 -5.78
CA ARG A 150 -4.23 14.43 -5.69
C ARG A 150 -3.15 14.51 -4.61
N SER A 151 -3.41 13.96 -3.41
CA SER A 151 -2.42 13.94 -2.33
C SER A 151 -1.13 13.20 -2.72
N ARG A 152 -1.24 12.10 -3.52
CA ARG A 152 -0.04 11.38 -4.01
C ARG A 152 0.78 12.22 -4.96
N ILE A 153 0.15 12.94 -5.92
CA ILE A 153 0.85 13.82 -6.86
C ILE A 153 1.61 14.92 -6.11
N VAL A 154 0.99 15.55 -5.11
CA VAL A 154 1.65 16.58 -4.30
C VAL A 154 2.86 16.00 -3.56
N SER A 155 2.71 14.81 -2.96
CA SER A 155 3.79 14.12 -2.25
C SER A 155 4.95 13.71 -3.17
N GLU A 156 4.67 13.23 -4.39
CA GLU A 156 5.69 12.97 -5.43
C GLU A 156 6.50 14.26 -5.71
N GLY A 157 5.80 15.39 -5.90
CA GLY A 157 6.43 16.69 -6.16
C GLY A 157 7.32 17.16 -5.01
N ILE A 158 6.86 17.06 -3.76
CA ILE A 158 7.62 17.45 -2.56
C ILE A 158 8.94 16.67 -2.49
N LEU A 159 8.88 15.33 -2.56
CA LEU A 159 10.09 14.51 -2.43
C LEU A 159 11.10 14.77 -3.54
N ASN A 160 10.64 14.90 -4.79
CA ASN A 160 11.52 15.16 -5.92
C ASN A 160 12.15 16.57 -5.89
N SER A 161 11.42 17.57 -5.37
CA SER A 161 11.94 18.95 -5.33
C SER A 161 12.79 19.25 -4.10
N GLU A 162 12.56 18.56 -2.97
CA GLU A 162 13.25 18.86 -1.71
C GLU A 162 14.45 17.96 -1.42
N LEU A 163 14.59 16.80 -2.10
CA LEU A 163 15.65 15.81 -1.83
C LEU A 163 16.64 15.68 -2.99
N GLU A 164 17.28 16.79 -3.38
CA GLU A 164 18.25 16.83 -4.50
C GLU A 164 19.50 15.95 -4.24
N ASP A 165 19.98 15.88 -2.99
CA ASP A 165 21.17 15.11 -2.59
C ASP A 165 20.86 13.64 -2.20
N CYS A 166 19.59 13.22 -2.29
CA CYS A 166 19.14 11.88 -1.94
C CYS A 166 18.48 11.22 -3.16
N SER A 167 18.79 9.96 -3.42
CA SER A 167 18.14 9.21 -4.50
C SER A 167 16.67 8.92 -4.16
N VAL A 168 15.74 9.64 -4.75
CA VAL A 168 14.30 9.42 -4.62
C VAL A 168 13.82 8.49 -5.73
N VAL A 169 13.06 7.46 -5.36
CA VAL A 169 12.39 6.54 -6.30
C VAL A 169 10.91 6.50 -5.96
N THR A 170 10.09 6.84 -6.92
CA THR A 170 8.62 6.80 -6.75
C THR A 170 8.02 5.57 -7.42
N LEU A 171 7.24 4.81 -6.67
CA LEU A 171 6.53 3.63 -7.16
C LEU A 171 5.02 3.91 -7.21
N ARG A 172 4.46 4.07 -8.41
CA ARG A 172 3.01 4.18 -8.65
C ARG A 172 2.41 2.79 -8.73
N LEU A 173 1.76 2.37 -7.65
CA LEU A 173 1.23 1.02 -7.51
C LEU A 173 -0.06 0.84 -8.31
N GLY A 174 -0.19 -0.28 -9.03
CA GLY A 174 -1.46 -0.76 -9.54
C GLY A 174 -2.43 -1.11 -8.41
N THR A 175 -3.63 -1.56 -8.75
CA THR A 175 -4.64 -2.03 -7.79
C THR A 175 -4.12 -3.29 -7.08
N VAL A 176 -3.78 -3.12 -5.80
CA VAL A 176 -3.12 -4.18 -5.02
C VAL A 176 -4.12 -5.23 -4.58
N PHE A 177 -3.73 -6.51 -4.58
CA PHE A 177 -4.54 -7.65 -4.14
C PHE A 177 -3.68 -8.74 -3.48
N GLY A 178 -4.33 -9.77 -2.91
CA GLY A 178 -3.68 -10.97 -2.37
C GLY A 178 -3.67 -11.02 -0.85
N THR A 179 -3.12 -12.10 -0.29
CA THR A 179 -3.07 -12.33 1.16
C THR A 179 -1.93 -11.58 1.83
N SER A 180 -2.15 -11.11 3.05
CA SER A 180 -1.14 -10.43 3.86
C SER A 180 -1.37 -10.71 5.35
N PRO A 181 -0.32 -10.71 6.19
CA PRO A 181 -0.47 -10.79 7.65
C PRO A 181 -1.37 -9.70 8.24
N ARG A 182 -1.32 -8.47 7.70
CA ARG A 182 -2.33 -7.45 7.91
C ARG A 182 -3.27 -7.48 6.71
N MET A 183 -4.32 -8.25 6.81
CA MET A 183 -5.25 -8.48 5.68
C MET A 183 -6.09 -7.24 5.37
N ARG A 184 -6.48 -7.08 4.09
CA ARG A 184 -7.43 -6.08 3.60
C ARG A 184 -8.46 -6.76 2.70
N LEU A 185 -9.70 -6.82 3.17
CA LEU A 185 -10.83 -7.37 2.41
C LEU A 185 -11.61 -6.29 1.63
N ASP A 186 -11.24 -5.01 1.80
CA ASP A 186 -11.80 -3.86 1.10
C ASP A 186 -11.15 -3.57 -0.28
N LEU A 187 -10.16 -4.37 -0.69
CA LEU A 187 -9.53 -4.29 -2.01
C LEU A 187 -10.29 -5.12 -3.03
N MET A 188 -10.40 -4.62 -4.26
CA MET A 188 -11.29 -5.14 -5.31
C MET A 188 -11.28 -6.68 -5.44
N VAL A 189 -10.15 -7.28 -5.80
CA VAL A 189 -10.04 -8.75 -5.97
C VAL A 189 -10.33 -9.48 -4.65
N ASN A 190 -9.85 -8.93 -3.53
CA ASN A 190 -10.06 -9.54 -2.22
C ASN A 190 -11.54 -9.51 -1.81
N THR A 191 -12.22 -8.37 -2.05
CA THR A 191 -13.66 -8.21 -1.79
C THR A 191 -14.48 -9.15 -2.69
N MET A 192 -14.18 -9.19 -3.99
CA MET A 192 -14.87 -10.08 -4.92
C MET A 192 -14.72 -11.55 -4.52
N THR A 193 -13.51 -11.97 -4.14
CA THR A 193 -13.24 -13.33 -3.68
C THR A 193 -13.97 -13.65 -2.37
N ALA A 194 -13.95 -12.75 -1.39
CA ALA A 194 -14.66 -12.95 -0.12
C ALA A 194 -16.17 -13.08 -0.33
N ARG A 195 -16.77 -12.23 -1.17
CA ARG A 195 -18.20 -12.29 -1.53
C ARG A 195 -18.56 -13.56 -2.32
N ALA A 196 -17.70 -13.97 -3.26
CA ALA A 196 -17.88 -15.22 -3.98
C ALA A 196 -17.95 -16.42 -3.02
N LEU A 197 -17.02 -16.48 -2.05
CA LEU A 197 -16.95 -17.57 -1.06
C LEU A 197 -18.12 -17.58 -0.07
N SER A 198 -18.62 -16.41 0.34
CA SER A 198 -19.69 -16.30 1.34
C SER A 198 -21.10 -16.34 0.72
N GLY A 199 -21.29 -15.80 -0.47
CA GLY A 199 -22.60 -15.59 -1.07
C GLY A 199 -22.81 -16.27 -2.44
N GLY A 200 -21.83 -17.00 -2.98
CA GLY A 200 -21.93 -17.68 -4.28
C GLY A 200 -22.03 -16.73 -5.47
N LYS A 201 -21.77 -15.44 -5.28
CA LYS A 201 -21.89 -14.43 -6.35
C LYS A 201 -20.91 -13.28 -6.22
N VAL A 202 -20.60 -12.66 -7.37
CA VAL A 202 -19.83 -11.41 -7.48
C VAL A 202 -20.68 -10.36 -8.17
N THR A 203 -20.88 -9.23 -7.52
CA THR A 203 -21.59 -8.08 -8.11
C THR A 203 -20.58 -7.13 -8.74
N VAL A 204 -20.77 -6.81 -10.01
CA VAL A 204 -19.93 -5.93 -10.83
C VAL A 204 -20.62 -4.60 -11.03
N MET A 205 -19.98 -3.51 -10.59
CA MET A 205 -20.39 -2.14 -10.86
C MET A 205 -19.34 -1.48 -11.76
N GLY A 206 -19.74 -0.83 -12.86
CA GLY A 206 -18.80 -0.19 -13.79
C GLY A 206 -17.88 -1.20 -14.50
N GLY A 207 -18.44 -2.28 -15.03
CA GLY A 207 -17.73 -3.43 -15.60
C GLY A 207 -16.66 -3.09 -16.65
N GLU A 208 -16.85 -2.03 -17.44
CA GLU A 208 -15.95 -1.60 -18.50
C GLU A 208 -14.71 -0.80 -18.01
N ALA A 209 -14.67 -0.40 -16.73
CA ALA A 209 -13.59 0.40 -16.19
C ALA A 209 -12.30 -0.42 -16.02
N TRP A 210 -11.20 0.07 -16.60
CA TRP A 210 -9.89 -0.58 -16.55
C TRP A 210 -9.20 -0.39 -15.20
N ARG A 211 -8.60 -1.47 -14.70
CA ARG A 211 -7.74 -1.47 -13.49
C ARG A 211 -6.50 -2.33 -13.73
N PRO A 212 -5.30 -1.75 -13.57
CA PRO A 212 -4.08 -2.55 -13.51
C PRO A 212 -3.99 -3.23 -12.14
N HIS A 213 -3.76 -4.54 -12.12
CA HIS A 213 -3.64 -5.31 -10.88
C HIS A 213 -2.19 -5.68 -10.56
N VAL A 214 -1.86 -5.74 -9.26
CA VAL A 214 -0.57 -6.21 -8.78
C VAL A 214 -0.71 -6.92 -7.43
N HIS A 215 -0.07 -8.08 -7.30
CA HIS A 215 -0.10 -8.83 -6.04
C HIS A 215 0.75 -8.15 -4.96
N VAL A 216 0.29 -8.15 -3.70
CA VAL A 216 0.96 -7.48 -2.57
C VAL A 216 2.40 -7.93 -2.35
N GLN A 217 2.71 -9.22 -2.56
CA GLN A 217 4.09 -9.72 -2.48
C GLN A 217 4.96 -9.21 -3.63
N ASP A 218 4.39 -9.01 -4.81
CA ASP A 218 5.11 -8.40 -5.93
C ASP A 218 5.35 -6.91 -5.66
N VAL A 219 4.40 -6.21 -5.04
CA VAL A 219 4.60 -4.82 -4.58
C VAL A 219 5.76 -4.75 -3.58
N ALA A 220 5.77 -5.58 -2.55
CA ALA A 220 6.86 -5.63 -1.56
C ALA A 220 8.22 -5.91 -2.23
N ARG A 221 8.24 -6.84 -3.21
CA ARG A 221 9.44 -7.14 -3.99
C ARG A 221 9.88 -5.96 -4.86
N ALA A 222 8.94 -5.18 -5.45
CA ALA A 222 9.28 -3.99 -6.22
C ALA A 222 9.95 -2.91 -5.34
N PHE A 223 9.46 -2.70 -4.11
CA PHE A 223 10.11 -1.80 -3.15
C PHE A 223 11.53 -2.25 -2.81
N LEU A 224 11.72 -3.53 -2.54
CA LEU A 224 13.04 -4.08 -2.27
C LEU A 224 13.98 -3.90 -3.46
N THR A 225 13.51 -4.23 -4.68
CA THR A 225 14.29 -4.07 -5.92
C THR A 225 14.67 -2.61 -6.15
N ALA A 226 13.75 -1.66 -6.01
CA ALA A 226 14.00 -0.23 -6.16
C ALA A 226 14.98 0.30 -5.09
N ALA A 227 14.91 -0.23 -3.87
CA ALA A 227 15.82 0.14 -2.80
C ALA A 227 17.25 -0.38 -3.04
N GLU A 228 17.41 -1.56 -3.63
CA GLU A 228 18.71 -2.20 -3.94
C GLU A 228 19.33 -1.73 -5.27
N ALA A 229 18.56 -1.12 -6.18
CA ALA A 229 19.01 -0.74 -7.51
C ALA A 229 20.14 0.33 -7.47
N PRO A 230 21.05 0.37 -8.47
CA PRO A 230 22.05 1.42 -8.61
C PRO A 230 21.41 2.82 -8.66
N SER A 231 22.00 3.81 -7.98
CA SER A 231 21.43 5.15 -7.93
C SER A 231 21.37 5.82 -9.30
N GLU A 232 22.34 5.56 -10.14
CA GLU A 232 22.44 6.06 -11.52
C GLU A 232 21.29 5.59 -12.42
N GLU A 233 20.62 4.47 -12.07
CA GLU A 233 19.50 3.93 -12.84
C GLU A 233 18.14 4.41 -12.34
N VAL A 234 18.04 4.87 -11.08
CA VAL A 234 16.73 5.06 -10.44
C VAL A 234 16.53 6.39 -9.72
N SER A 235 17.59 7.23 -9.59
CA SER A 235 17.46 8.51 -8.87
C SER A 235 16.55 9.47 -9.62
N GLY A 236 15.52 9.98 -8.91
CA GLY A 236 14.49 10.86 -9.50
C GLY A 236 13.46 10.14 -10.36
N GLU A 237 13.57 8.81 -10.48
CA GLU A 237 12.72 8.04 -11.38
C GLU A 237 11.37 7.67 -10.74
N ILE A 238 10.36 7.67 -11.61
CA ILE A 238 9.01 7.16 -11.31
C ILE A 238 8.81 5.85 -12.06
N PHE A 239 8.29 4.84 -11.39
CA PHE A 239 7.94 3.56 -12.01
C PHE A 239 6.49 3.19 -11.70
N ASN A 240 5.73 2.80 -12.72
CA ASN A 240 4.48 2.10 -12.54
C ASN A 240 4.78 0.67 -12.09
N VAL A 241 4.06 0.16 -11.07
CA VAL A 241 4.30 -1.17 -10.51
C VAL A 241 3.12 -2.09 -10.77
N GLY A 242 3.34 -3.10 -11.60
CA GLY A 242 2.36 -4.08 -12.03
C GLY A 242 2.89 -4.92 -13.18
N GLY A 243 2.00 -5.44 -14.01
CA GLY A 243 2.34 -6.19 -15.22
C GLY A 243 1.35 -5.93 -16.34
N ASN A 244 1.85 -5.83 -17.58
CA ASN A 244 1.03 -5.53 -18.75
C ASN A 244 -0.14 -6.53 -18.93
N SER A 245 0.08 -7.80 -18.61
CA SER A 245 -0.94 -8.87 -18.66
C SER A 245 -1.95 -8.82 -17.51
N GLN A 246 -1.79 -7.91 -16.56
CA GLN A 246 -2.69 -7.76 -15.40
C GLN A 246 -3.55 -6.48 -15.48
N ASN A 247 -3.62 -5.86 -16.66
CA ASN A 247 -4.60 -4.84 -16.96
C ASN A 247 -5.93 -5.54 -17.32
N HIS A 248 -6.90 -5.47 -16.44
CA HIS A 248 -8.24 -6.05 -16.65
C HIS A 248 -9.30 -4.99 -16.41
N THR A 249 -10.44 -5.14 -17.08
CA THR A 249 -11.63 -4.41 -16.68
C THR A 249 -12.18 -4.97 -15.36
N VAL A 250 -13.06 -4.23 -14.71
CA VAL A 250 -13.74 -4.71 -13.49
C VAL A 250 -14.54 -5.98 -13.78
N GLY A 251 -15.19 -6.06 -14.96
CA GLY A 251 -15.92 -7.22 -15.43
C GLY A 251 -15.00 -8.43 -15.63
N GLU A 252 -13.91 -8.27 -16.41
CA GLU A 252 -12.93 -9.33 -16.61
C GLU A 252 -12.32 -9.82 -15.29
N THR A 253 -12.13 -8.91 -14.32
CA THR A 253 -11.64 -9.28 -12.98
C THR A 253 -12.62 -10.18 -12.26
N ALA A 254 -13.93 -9.89 -12.33
CA ALA A 254 -14.97 -10.73 -11.73
C ALA A 254 -15.06 -12.11 -12.41
N ASP A 255 -14.91 -12.16 -13.74
CA ASP A 255 -14.89 -13.43 -14.49
C ASP A 255 -13.68 -14.29 -14.09
N ILE A 256 -12.49 -13.66 -13.90
CA ILE A 256 -11.30 -14.36 -13.41
C ILE A 256 -11.53 -14.91 -12.00
N VAL A 257 -12.17 -14.15 -11.12
CA VAL A 257 -12.50 -14.60 -9.74
C VAL A 257 -13.45 -15.80 -9.80
N ALA A 258 -14.52 -15.74 -10.61
CA ALA A 258 -15.46 -16.84 -10.76
C ALA A 258 -14.80 -18.09 -11.36
N ALA A 259 -13.98 -17.91 -12.41
CA ALA A 259 -13.27 -19.02 -13.06
C ALA A 259 -12.22 -19.69 -12.14
N ALA A 260 -11.65 -18.95 -11.18
CA ALA A 260 -10.71 -19.49 -10.19
C ALA A 260 -11.39 -20.30 -9.06
N LEU A 261 -12.74 -20.32 -9.03
CA LEU A 261 -13.57 -21.01 -8.03
C LEU A 261 -14.59 -21.95 -8.71
N PRO A 262 -14.15 -22.88 -9.59
CA PRO A 262 -15.03 -23.60 -10.50
C PRO A 262 -16.02 -24.53 -9.80
N ASP A 263 -15.68 -25.02 -8.63
CA ASP A 263 -16.51 -25.94 -7.82
C ASP A 263 -17.66 -25.23 -7.09
N LEU A 264 -17.67 -23.89 -7.08
CA LEU A 264 -18.69 -23.11 -6.36
C LEU A 264 -19.80 -22.56 -7.29
N GLY A 265 -19.62 -22.62 -8.60
CA GLY A 265 -20.63 -22.14 -9.56
C GLY A 265 -20.99 -20.67 -9.38
N ILE A 266 -19.96 -19.80 -9.19
CA ILE A 266 -20.13 -18.39 -8.87
C ILE A 266 -20.88 -17.64 -9.97
N ALA A 267 -21.97 -16.97 -9.60
CA ALA A 267 -22.70 -16.08 -10.50
C ALA A 267 -22.03 -14.70 -10.55
N VAL A 268 -21.82 -14.18 -11.77
CA VAL A 268 -21.36 -12.79 -11.99
C VAL A 268 -22.57 -11.94 -12.37
N GLU A 269 -22.94 -11.01 -11.50
CA GLU A 269 -24.09 -10.13 -11.67
C GLU A 269 -23.64 -8.72 -12.04
N HIS A 270 -23.98 -8.23 -13.23
CA HIS A 270 -23.72 -6.88 -13.66
C HIS A 270 -24.87 -5.96 -13.24
N VAL A 271 -24.55 -4.89 -12.51
CA VAL A 271 -25.50 -3.83 -12.14
C VAL A 271 -25.15 -2.53 -12.83
N ALA A 272 -26.15 -1.66 -13.01
CA ALA A 272 -25.93 -0.36 -13.62
C ALA A 272 -24.81 0.39 -12.92
N ALA A 273 -23.96 1.05 -13.71
CA ALA A 273 -22.80 1.77 -13.20
C ALA A 273 -23.23 2.87 -12.24
N VAL A 274 -22.61 2.91 -11.06
CA VAL A 274 -22.51 4.10 -10.25
C VAL A 274 -21.36 4.94 -10.85
N ASP A 275 -21.40 6.27 -10.73
CA ASP A 275 -20.44 7.22 -11.30
C ASP A 275 -18.98 7.02 -10.81
N ASP A 276 -18.36 5.87 -11.12
CA ASP A 276 -16.93 5.66 -10.93
C ASP A 276 -16.19 6.06 -12.20
N LEU A 277 -15.74 7.31 -12.22
CA LEU A 277 -15.02 7.90 -13.36
C LEU A 277 -13.60 7.31 -13.56
N ARG A 278 -13.08 6.55 -12.61
CA ARG A 278 -11.73 5.97 -12.69
C ARG A 278 -11.71 4.88 -13.75
N SER A 279 -10.90 5.09 -14.77
CA SER A 279 -10.60 4.06 -15.78
C SER A 279 -9.23 4.36 -16.37
N TYR A 280 -8.28 3.46 -16.16
CA TYR A 280 -6.92 3.62 -16.64
C TYR A 280 -6.24 2.28 -16.90
N LYS A 281 -5.69 2.13 -18.10
CA LYS A 281 -4.84 1.02 -18.52
C LYS A 281 -3.40 1.52 -18.52
N VAL A 282 -2.48 0.77 -17.90
CA VAL A 282 -1.13 1.25 -17.60
C VAL A 282 -0.07 0.35 -18.23
N SER A 283 0.98 0.96 -18.83
CA SER A 283 2.20 0.26 -19.22
C SER A 283 3.13 0.10 -18.02
N PHE A 284 3.73 -1.08 -17.93
CA PHE A 284 4.74 -1.45 -16.95
C PHE A 284 6.10 -1.75 -17.62
N ASP A 285 6.29 -1.30 -18.86
CA ASP A 285 7.50 -1.58 -19.63
C ASP A 285 8.74 -0.96 -18.99
N LYS A 286 8.62 0.23 -18.38
CA LYS A 286 9.75 0.92 -17.75
C LYS A 286 10.33 0.13 -16.59
N ILE A 287 9.51 -0.35 -15.66
CA ILE A 287 9.99 -1.13 -14.51
C ILE A 287 10.57 -2.48 -14.95
N GLU A 288 9.98 -3.10 -15.97
CA GLU A 288 10.51 -4.34 -16.56
C GLU A 288 11.87 -4.10 -17.23
N TYR A 289 12.00 -3.02 -18.00
CA TYR A 289 13.24 -2.72 -18.72
C TYR A 289 14.37 -2.28 -17.78
N VAL A 290 14.12 -1.33 -16.87
CA VAL A 290 15.14 -0.74 -15.99
C VAL A 290 15.46 -1.67 -14.83
N LEU A 291 14.45 -2.06 -14.05
CA LEU A 291 14.64 -2.84 -12.82
C LEU A 291 14.59 -4.35 -13.05
N LYS A 292 14.42 -4.82 -14.29
CA LYS A 292 14.22 -6.24 -14.64
C LYS A 292 13.11 -6.89 -13.80
N PHE A 293 12.14 -6.08 -13.39
CA PHE A 293 11.06 -6.52 -12.53
C PHE A 293 9.88 -7.06 -13.35
N LYS A 294 9.45 -8.27 -13.00
CA LYS A 294 8.21 -8.89 -13.52
C LYS A 294 7.37 -9.40 -12.35
N PRO A 295 6.06 -9.13 -12.32
CA PRO A 295 5.16 -9.78 -11.36
C PRO A 295 5.21 -11.30 -11.47
N LYS A 296 5.11 -11.98 -10.32
CA LYS A 296 5.11 -13.46 -10.24
C LYS A 296 3.71 -14.03 -10.02
N TYR A 297 2.77 -13.21 -9.57
CA TYR A 297 1.44 -13.64 -9.18
C TYR A 297 0.38 -13.04 -10.09
N SER A 298 -0.48 -13.89 -10.65
CA SER A 298 -1.69 -13.48 -11.38
C SER A 298 -2.85 -13.23 -10.41
N VAL A 299 -3.92 -12.57 -10.90
CA VAL A 299 -5.18 -12.42 -10.16
C VAL A 299 -5.73 -13.79 -9.75
N GLN A 300 -5.75 -14.76 -10.68
CA GLN A 300 -6.18 -16.13 -10.38
C GLN A 300 -5.40 -16.71 -9.18
N ARG A 301 -4.07 -16.58 -9.16
CA ARG A 301 -3.25 -17.09 -8.05
C ARG A 301 -3.58 -16.41 -6.73
N GLY A 302 -3.86 -15.10 -6.74
CA GLY A 302 -4.31 -14.37 -5.56
C GLY A 302 -5.66 -14.87 -5.04
N VAL A 303 -6.60 -15.18 -5.91
CA VAL A 303 -7.90 -15.78 -5.55
C VAL A 303 -7.72 -17.14 -4.88
N GLU A 304 -6.85 -18.00 -5.43
CA GLU A 304 -6.54 -19.32 -4.83
C GLU A 304 -5.96 -19.19 -3.41
N GLN A 305 -5.04 -18.23 -3.20
CA GLN A 305 -4.48 -17.95 -1.88
C GLN A 305 -5.54 -17.43 -0.90
N LEU A 306 -6.38 -16.49 -1.35
CA LEU A 306 -7.48 -15.93 -0.56
C LEU A 306 -8.48 -17.02 -0.18
N ARG A 307 -8.84 -17.92 -1.12
CA ARG A 307 -9.68 -19.09 -0.84
C ARG A 307 -9.08 -19.92 0.30
N GLY A 308 -7.79 -20.27 0.20
CA GLY A 308 -7.13 -21.06 1.23
C GLY A 308 -7.17 -20.39 2.62
N LEU A 309 -6.96 -19.08 2.67
CA LEU A 309 -7.01 -18.29 3.91
C LEU A 309 -8.43 -18.21 4.50
N LEU A 310 -9.42 -17.88 3.66
CA LEU A 310 -10.79 -17.62 4.11
C LEU A 310 -11.55 -18.93 4.43
N SER A 311 -11.34 -20.00 3.67
CA SER A 311 -11.98 -21.31 3.93
C SER A 311 -11.48 -21.97 5.22
N GLY A 312 -10.32 -21.58 5.74
CA GLY A 312 -9.77 -22.09 7.00
C GLY A 312 -10.40 -21.50 8.26
N GLY A 313 -11.34 -20.54 8.15
CA GLY A 313 -11.99 -19.89 9.29
C GLY A 313 -11.04 -19.05 10.16
N ALA A 314 -9.84 -18.76 9.66
CA ALA A 314 -8.83 -18.01 10.41
C ALA A 314 -9.12 -16.50 10.51
N LEU A 315 -10.06 -15.98 9.71
CA LEU A 315 -10.44 -14.57 9.68
C LEU A 315 -11.97 -14.44 9.81
N GLU A 316 -12.40 -13.53 10.66
CA GLU A 316 -13.78 -13.04 10.68
C GLU A 316 -13.94 -12.00 9.56
N VAL A 317 -14.53 -12.40 8.44
CA VAL A 317 -14.59 -11.59 7.21
C VAL A 317 -15.22 -10.21 7.42
N ASP A 318 -16.16 -10.11 8.35
CA ASP A 318 -16.89 -8.89 8.69
C ASP A 318 -16.21 -8.03 9.77
N ASP A 319 -15.04 -8.45 10.29
CA ASP A 319 -14.29 -7.64 11.25
C ASP A 319 -13.86 -6.32 10.59
N PRO A 320 -14.24 -5.17 11.17
CA PRO A 320 -13.88 -3.84 10.65
C PRO A 320 -12.39 -3.66 10.40
N VAL A 321 -11.52 -4.38 11.13
CA VAL A 321 -10.06 -4.28 10.98
C VAL A 321 -9.57 -4.63 9.56
N TYR A 322 -10.34 -5.42 8.79
CA TYR A 322 -10.01 -5.80 7.42
C TYR A 322 -10.52 -4.81 6.37
N SER A 323 -11.17 -3.73 6.76
CA SER A 323 -11.62 -2.66 5.87
C SER A 323 -11.21 -1.29 6.40
N ASN A 324 -10.31 -0.62 5.70
CA ASN A 324 -9.86 0.73 6.11
C ASN A 324 -11.05 1.68 6.28
N LEU A 325 -11.99 1.68 5.32
CA LEU A 325 -13.16 2.55 5.35
C LEU A 325 -14.08 2.26 6.55
N ILE A 326 -14.44 0.98 6.77
CA ILE A 326 -15.34 0.59 7.85
C ILE A 326 -14.68 0.88 9.20
N TYR A 327 -13.39 0.54 9.33
CA TYR A 327 -12.63 0.79 10.54
C TYR A 327 -12.61 2.27 10.92
N LEU A 328 -12.29 3.14 9.96
CA LEU A 328 -12.23 4.59 10.20
C LEU A 328 -13.59 5.20 10.51
N ARG A 329 -14.66 4.71 9.87
CA ARG A 329 -16.03 5.13 10.22
C ARG A 329 -16.42 4.76 11.64
N GLN A 330 -15.97 3.60 12.13
CA GLN A 330 -16.34 3.09 13.44
C GLN A 330 -15.46 3.63 14.58
N TYR A 331 -14.17 3.82 14.33
CA TYR A 331 -13.17 4.13 15.36
C TYR A 331 -12.46 5.46 15.17
N GLY A 332 -12.66 6.13 14.03
CA GLY A 332 -11.95 7.36 13.68
C GLY A 332 -10.47 7.17 13.41
N PHE A 333 -9.76 8.25 13.18
CA PHE A 333 -8.31 8.26 12.87
C PHE A 333 -7.43 8.00 14.10
N GLY A 334 -8.00 8.09 15.28
CA GLY A 334 -7.33 7.75 16.55
C GLY A 334 -7.21 6.26 16.85
N GLY A 335 -8.06 5.42 16.26
CA GLY A 335 -8.08 3.97 16.37
C GLY A 335 -8.14 3.43 17.80
N LYS A 336 -8.38 2.13 17.98
CA LYS A 336 -8.07 1.43 19.21
C LYS A 336 -6.57 1.14 19.23
N ARG A 337 -5.84 1.68 20.20
CA ARG A 337 -4.45 1.28 20.40
C ARG A 337 -4.42 -0.12 20.98
N VAL A 338 -3.81 -1.05 20.29
CA VAL A 338 -3.45 -2.35 20.85
C VAL A 338 -2.06 -2.18 21.47
N ASP A 339 -1.91 -2.45 22.77
CA ASP A 339 -0.59 -2.47 23.38
C ASP A 339 0.22 -3.63 22.83
N LEU A 340 1.52 -3.42 22.67
CA LEU A 340 2.46 -4.47 22.24
C LEU A 340 2.49 -5.67 23.20
N GLU A 341 1.93 -5.53 24.41
CA GLU A 341 1.73 -6.58 25.43
C GLU A 341 0.34 -7.23 25.41
N GLY A 342 -0.56 -6.83 24.48
CA GLY A 342 -1.87 -7.47 24.31
C GLY A 342 -3.01 -6.89 25.14
N GLU A 343 -2.83 -5.77 25.82
CA GLU A 343 -3.93 -5.10 26.53
C GLU A 343 -4.58 -4.00 25.68
N ASN A 344 -5.91 -4.09 25.56
CA ASN A 344 -6.75 -3.11 24.87
C ASN A 344 -7.04 -1.92 25.79
N GLU A 345 -6.26 -0.86 25.76
CA GLU A 345 -6.66 0.41 26.37
C GLU A 345 -7.34 1.31 25.34
N GLY A 346 -8.65 1.45 25.47
CA GLY A 346 -9.44 2.41 24.72
C GLY A 346 -9.07 3.85 25.13
N ARG A 347 -8.81 4.72 24.18
CA ARG A 347 -8.69 6.17 24.40
C ARG A 347 -9.99 6.73 24.97
N LYS A 348 -10.06 6.81 26.27
CA LYS A 348 -11.00 7.66 27.03
C LYS A 348 -10.24 8.48 28.05
N GLU A 349 -9.28 9.28 27.69
CA GLU A 349 -8.66 10.22 28.66
C GLU A 349 -7.73 11.23 28.00
N ILE A 350 -8.19 12.02 27.02
CA ILE A 350 -7.52 13.30 26.69
C ILE A 350 -8.56 14.39 26.31
N ALA A 351 -9.82 14.22 26.71
CA ALA A 351 -10.84 15.26 26.49
C ALA A 351 -11.28 15.99 27.77
N GLU A 352 -10.64 15.77 28.92
CA GLU A 352 -11.02 16.43 30.18
C GLU A 352 -9.86 17.12 30.92
N SER A 353 -8.83 17.59 30.22
CA SER A 353 -7.86 18.51 30.83
C SER A 353 -7.24 19.42 29.78
N ALA A 354 -7.99 20.42 29.34
CA ALA A 354 -7.49 21.67 28.81
C ALA A 354 -8.48 22.80 29.15
#